data_a316415e344b955b0535f2790621e402
#
_entry.id   a316415e344b955b0535f2790621e402
#
_cell.length_a   1.000
_cell.length_b   1.000
_cell.length_c   1.000
_cell.angle_alpha   90.00
_cell.angle_beta   90.00
_cell.angle_gamma   90.00
#
_symmetry.space_group_name_H-M   'P 1'
#
loop_
_entity.id
_entity.type
_entity.pdbx_description
1 polymer ?
#
loop_
_entity_poly.entity_id
_entity_poly.type
_entity_poly.pdbx_seq_one_letter_code
_entity_poly.pdbx_strand_id
1 'polypeptide(L)'
;MGFLKKFTNKLTAPDAFVQLRFNNYTVALGDNLQGNLNVNSKEDFETTEIRCEIACVEQSKVIREVYDAALKRSIPRVVDESVIIYSAKPALSGPSRFVNGENRNFPVNINIPAGEKSTFAGADRRVSWTIKGVLAVDGRPDRTTETCEIQVISPTVQTQTTNVQKEVIRTVVMIPCKYCQGLMEQTLTKCPNCGAKRTI
;
A
#
# COMPACT_ATOMS: atom_id res chain seq x y z
N MET A 1 -47.60 -16.05 5.80
CA MET A 1 -46.23 -15.88 6.28
C MET A 1 -45.31 -15.01 5.39
N GLY A 2 -45.83 -14.28 4.38
CA GLY A 2 -45.02 -13.48 3.44
C GLY A 2 -44.69 -12.03 3.87
N PHE A 3 -45.51 -11.43 4.73
CA PHE A 3 -45.40 -9.98 5.05
C PHE A 3 -44.24 -9.67 6.00
N LEU A 4 -43.96 -10.51 7.00
CA LEU A 4 -42.86 -10.35 7.94
C LEU A 4 -41.49 -10.58 7.28
N LYS A 5 -41.40 -11.50 6.32
CA LYS A 5 -40.16 -11.70 5.54
C LYS A 5 -39.75 -10.50 4.69
N LYS A 6 -40.72 -9.75 4.16
CA LYS A 6 -40.47 -8.51 3.39
C LYS A 6 -39.94 -7.37 4.25
N PHE A 7 -40.32 -7.29 5.53
CA PHE A 7 -39.86 -6.25 6.45
C PHE A 7 -38.46 -6.55 7.01
N THR A 8 -38.15 -7.82 7.31
CA THR A 8 -36.84 -8.21 7.80
C THR A 8 -35.75 -8.08 6.71
N ASN A 9 -36.10 -8.33 5.45
CA ASN A 9 -35.17 -8.17 4.32
C ASN A 9 -34.72 -6.73 4.07
N LYS A 10 -35.48 -5.71 4.52
CA LYS A 10 -35.11 -4.29 4.39
C LYS A 10 -34.05 -3.84 5.44
N LEU A 11 -33.90 -4.59 6.53
CA LEU A 11 -33.03 -4.23 7.66
C LEU A 11 -31.68 -4.93 7.65
N THR A 12 -31.51 -5.96 6.82
CA THR A 12 -30.28 -6.76 6.77
C THR A 12 -29.66 -6.76 5.36
N ALA A 13 -28.34 -6.80 5.30
CA ALA A 13 -27.62 -7.01 4.04
C ALA A 13 -28.05 -8.35 3.40
N PRO A 14 -27.93 -8.50 2.06
CA PRO A 14 -28.19 -9.77 1.38
C PRO A 14 -27.41 -10.93 1.99
N ASP A 15 -28.08 -12.10 2.09
CA ASP A 15 -27.40 -13.32 2.51
C ASP A 15 -26.55 -13.87 1.37
N ALA A 16 -25.32 -13.43 1.34
CA ALA A 16 -24.32 -13.85 0.38
C ALA A 16 -22.96 -13.95 1.08
N PHE A 17 -22.18 -14.97 0.73
CA PHE A 17 -20.78 -15.03 1.07
C PHE A 17 -19.99 -14.26 0.01
N VAL A 18 -19.23 -13.26 0.44
CA VAL A 18 -18.44 -12.40 -0.45
C VAL A 18 -16.98 -12.44 -0.01
N GLN A 19 -16.10 -12.77 -0.93
CA GLN A 19 -14.67 -12.91 -0.65
C GLN A 19 -13.84 -12.19 -1.71
N LEU A 20 -12.96 -11.30 -1.26
CA LEU A 20 -11.97 -10.62 -2.08
C LEU A 20 -10.61 -11.30 -1.90
N ARG A 21 -9.96 -11.68 -2.99
CA ARG A 21 -8.62 -12.28 -3.01
C ARG A 21 -7.77 -11.62 -4.06
N PHE A 22 -6.52 -11.33 -3.71
CA PHE A 22 -5.51 -10.79 -4.62
C PHE A 22 -4.46 -11.83 -4.96
N ASN A 23 -3.91 -11.73 -6.15
CA ASN A 23 -2.79 -12.57 -6.59
C ASN A 23 -1.54 -12.28 -5.77
N ASN A 24 -1.36 -11.00 -5.41
CA ASN A 24 -0.32 -10.51 -4.51
C ASN A 24 -0.88 -9.36 -3.67
N TYR A 25 -0.58 -9.34 -2.39
CA TYR A 25 -0.96 -8.25 -1.47
C TYR A 25 0.09 -7.12 -1.42
N THR A 26 1.19 -7.26 -2.17
CA THR A 26 2.20 -6.22 -2.37
C THR A 26 2.14 -5.71 -3.80
N VAL A 27 2.05 -4.39 -3.99
CA VAL A 27 1.95 -3.73 -5.29
C VAL A 27 2.79 -2.45 -5.27
N ALA A 28 3.42 -2.08 -6.40
CA ALA A 28 4.13 -0.81 -6.48
C ALA A 28 3.19 0.35 -6.85
N LEU A 29 3.55 1.57 -6.43
CA LEU A 29 2.90 2.79 -6.90
C LEU A 29 3.02 2.86 -8.43
N GLY A 30 1.90 3.12 -9.11
CA GLY A 30 1.79 3.11 -10.58
C GLY A 30 1.39 1.77 -11.19
N ASP A 31 1.49 0.67 -10.42
CA ASP A 31 1.12 -0.67 -10.89
C ASP A 31 -0.35 -1.00 -10.61
N ASN A 32 -0.79 -2.12 -11.17
CA ASN A 32 -2.15 -2.63 -11.02
C ASN A 32 -2.22 -3.74 -9.97
N LEU A 33 -3.11 -3.56 -9.00
CA LEU A 33 -3.50 -4.60 -8.06
C LEU A 33 -4.51 -5.54 -8.72
N GLN A 34 -4.15 -6.80 -8.87
CA GLN A 34 -4.97 -7.80 -9.56
C GLN A 34 -5.49 -8.87 -8.59
N GLY A 35 -6.76 -9.22 -8.79
CA GLY A 35 -7.41 -10.21 -7.94
C GLY A 35 -8.80 -10.59 -8.46
N ASN A 36 -9.61 -11.16 -7.56
CA ASN A 36 -10.95 -11.60 -7.85
C ASN A 36 -11.86 -11.35 -6.65
N LEU A 37 -13.07 -10.87 -6.93
CA LEU A 37 -14.18 -10.81 -5.98
C LEU A 37 -15.13 -11.97 -6.28
N ASN A 38 -15.19 -12.93 -5.38
CA ASN A 38 -16.10 -14.07 -5.47
C ASN A 38 -17.36 -13.83 -4.66
N VAL A 39 -18.52 -14.07 -5.25
CA VAL A 39 -19.85 -13.91 -4.64
C VAL A 39 -20.59 -15.21 -4.74
N ASN A 40 -20.96 -15.76 -3.58
CA ASN A 40 -21.84 -16.93 -3.49
C ASN A 40 -23.15 -16.51 -2.83
N SER A 41 -24.22 -16.47 -3.60
CA SER A 41 -25.54 -16.04 -3.13
C SER A 41 -26.26 -17.17 -2.41
N LYS A 42 -26.90 -16.85 -1.28
CA LYS A 42 -27.77 -17.75 -0.52
C LYS A 42 -29.25 -17.32 -0.57
N GLU A 43 -29.57 -16.27 -1.28
CA GLU A 43 -30.92 -15.78 -1.54
C GLU A 43 -30.99 -15.08 -2.91
N ASP A 44 -32.20 -14.83 -3.41
CA ASP A 44 -32.41 -14.02 -4.60
C ASP A 44 -32.32 -12.54 -4.23
N PHE A 45 -31.47 -11.77 -4.91
CA PHE A 45 -31.37 -10.32 -4.76
C PHE A 45 -30.82 -9.65 -6.02
N GLU A 46 -30.97 -8.33 -6.07
CA GLU A 46 -30.45 -7.50 -7.15
C GLU A 46 -29.47 -6.47 -6.56
N THR A 47 -28.32 -6.32 -7.22
CA THR A 47 -27.35 -5.26 -6.89
C THR A 47 -27.53 -4.10 -7.84
N THR A 48 -27.33 -2.90 -7.34
CA THR A 48 -27.23 -1.68 -8.18
C THR A 48 -25.82 -1.54 -8.75
N GLU A 49 -24.80 -1.98 -7.99
CA GLU A 49 -23.40 -1.91 -8.38
C GLU A 49 -22.59 -2.93 -7.59
N ILE A 50 -21.57 -3.46 -8.23
CA ILE A 50 -20.50 -4.25 -7.57
C ILE A 50 -19.22 -3.47 -7.75
N ARG A 51 -18.55 -3.11 -6.62
CA ARG A 51 -17.36 -2.26 -6.63
C ARG A 51 -16.34 -2.71 -5.60
N CYS A 52 -15.13 -2.23 -5.75
CA CYS A 52 -14.17 -2.18 -4.65
C CYS A 52 -14.15 -0.79 -4.03
N GLU A 53 -13.84 -0.69 -2.75
CA GLU A 53 -13.52 0.57 -2.08
C GLU A 53 -12.10 0.47 -1.56
N ILE A 54 -11.22 1.34 -2.07
CA ILE A 54 -9.82 1.43 -1.68
C ILE A 54 -9.57 2.76 -0.99
N ALA A 55 -8.79 2.75 0.07
CA ALA A 55 -8.41 3.96 0.79
C ALA A 55 -6.95 3.89 1.27
N CYS A 56 -6.26 5.03 1.20
CA CYS A 56 -4.99 5.25 1.87
C CYS A 56 -5.20 6.23 3.02
N VAL A 57 -4.80 5.81 4.21
CA VAL A 57 -4.97 6.58 5.44
C VAL A 57 -3.61 6.86 6.05
N GLU A 58 -3.37 8.12 6.37
CA GLU A 58 -2.23 8.55 7.16
C GLU A 58 -2.68 8.81 8.59
N GLN A 59 -2.00 8.17 9.54
CA GLN A 59 -2.13 8.42 10.97
C GLN A 59 -0.85 9.07 11.46
N SER A 60 -0.97 10.12 12.25
CA SER A 60 0.19 10.83 12.83
C SER A 60 -0.09 11.31 14.24
N LYS A 61 0.94 11.31 15.07
CA LYS A 61 0.92 11.92 16.40
C LYS A 61 1.32 13.38 16.26
N VAL A 62 0.45 14.28 16.68
CA VAL A 62 0.70 15.72 16.64
C VAL A 62 0.53 16.32 18.02
N ILE A 63 1.29 17.37 18.31
CA ILE A 63 1.12 18.13 19.55
C ILE A 63 0.07 19.22 19.29
N ARG A 64 -1.00 19.20 20.08
CA ARG A 64 -2.06 20.21 20.05
C ARG A 64 -2.18 20.90 21.39
N GLU A 65 -2.43 22.19 21.37
CA GLU A 65 -2.85 22.94 22.54
C GLU A 65 -4.29 22.59 22.88
N VAL A 66 -4.50 21.88 24.00
CA VAL A 66 -5.82 21.47 24.47
C VAL A 66 -6.14 22.21 25.77
N TYR A 67 -7.31 22.87 25.81
CA TYR A 67 -7.74 23.56 27.01
C TYR A 67 -8.08 22.55 28.11
N ASP A 68 -7.37 22.65 29.25
CA ASP A 68 -7.61 21.84 30.44
C ASP A 68 -8.50 22.63 31.42
N ALA A 69 -9.73 22.18 31.58
CA ALA A 69 -10.72 22.87 32.42
C ALA A 69 -10.35 22.88 33.90
N ALA A 70 -9.61 21.87 34.38
CA ALA A 70 -9.16 21.80 35.79
C ALA A 70 -8.02 22.81 36.04
N LEU A 71 -7.13 22.96 35.07
CA LEU A 71 -6.01 23.90 35.17
C LEU A 71 -6.35 25.30 34.64
N LYS A 72 -7.54 25.48 34.02
CA LYS A 72 -8.02 26.72 33.37
C LYS A 72 -7.01 27.33 32.39
N ARG A 73 -6.26 26.49 31.68
CA ARG A 73 -5.25 26.91 30.69
C ARG A 73 -5.11 25.87 29.60
N SER A 74 -4.59 26.28 28.44
CA SER A 74 -4.18 25.35 27.39
C SER A 74 -2.86 24.68 27.76
N ILE A 75 -2.79 23.39 27.50
CA ILE A 75 -1.60 22.57 27.70
C ILE A 75 -1.32 21.76 26.45
N PRO A 76 -0.04 21.56 26.06
CA PRO A 76 0.30 20.73 24.94
C PRO A 76 -0.02 19.27 25.25
N ARG A 77 -0.76 18.59 24.36
CA ARG A 77 -1.05 17.15 24.42
C ARG A 77 -0.74 16.52 23.08
N VAL A 78 -0.22 15.30 23.13
CA VAL A 78 -0.08 14.45 21.96
C VAL A 78 -1.46 13.88 21.63
N VAL A 79 -1.91 14.11 20.41
CA VAL A 79 -3.18 13.56 19.88
C VAL A 79 -2.90 12.78 18.60
N ASP A 80 -3.66 11.70 18.39
CA ASP A 80 -3.60 10.93 17.16
C ASP A 80 -4.54 11.57 16.13
N GLU A 81 -3.98 11.94 14.99
CA GLU A 81 -4.72 12.45 13.83
C GLU A 81 -4.75 11.38 12.74
N SER A 82 -5.90 11.27 12.06
CA SER A 82 -6.10 10.34 10.96
C SER A 82 -6.68 11.09 9.76
N VAL A 83 -6.02 11.00 8.61
CA VAL A 83 -6.41 11.67 7.38
C VAL A 83 -6.46 10.67 6.23
N ILE A 84 -7.58 10.66 5.50
CA ILE A 84 -7.68 9.92 4.24
C ILE A 84 -6.96 10.75 3.18
N ILE A 85 -5.82 10.25 2.69
CA ILE A 85 -5.01 10.93 1.66
C ILE A 85 -5.38 10.49 0.25
N TYR A 86 -5.96 9.29 0.11
CA TYR A 86 -6.50 8.80 -1.16
C TYR A 86 -7.72 7.92 -0.91
N SER A 87 -8.73 8.03 -1.77
CA SER A 87 -9.90 7.15 -1.77
C SER A 87 -10.45 7.01 -3.17
N ALA A 88 -10.79 5.77 -3.56
CA ALA A 88 -11.44 5.47 -4.83
C ALA A 88 -12.44 4.33 -4.68
N LYS A 89 -13.42 4.31 -5.58
CA LYS A 89 -14.49 3.29 -5.63
C LYS A 89 -14.62 2.71 -7.05
N PRO A 90 -13.60 1.98 -7.55
CA PRO A 90 -13.67 1.38 -8.88
C PRO A 90 -14.80 0.36 -8.96
N ALA A 91 -15.70 0.57 -9.96
CA ALA A 91 -16.77 -0.36 -10.28
C ALA A 91 -16.21 -1.60 -10.98
N LEU A 92 -16.70 -2.77 -10.57
CA LEU A 92 -16.40 -4.07 -11.19
C LEU A 92 -17.53 -4.51 -12.13
N SER A 93 -18.78 -4.22 -11.75
CA SER A 93 -19.96 -4.50 -12.54
C SER A 93 -21.08 -3.52 -12.19
N GLY A 94 -21.92 -3.23 -13.15
CA GLY A 94 -23.18 -2.54 -12.96
C GLY A 94 -24.25 -3.43 -12.30
N PRO A 95 -25.54 -3.05 -12.43
CA PRO A 95 -26.67 -3.79 -11.87
C PRO A 95 -26.61 -5.27 -12.27
N SER A 96 -26.81 -6.15 -11.30
CA SER A 96 -26.74 -7.60 -11.50
C SER A 96 -27.78 -8.30 -10.63
N ARG A 97 -28.43 -9.31 -11.19
CA ARG A 97 -29.35 -10.18 -10.45
C ARG A 97 -28.63 -11.44 -10.05
N PHE A 98 -28.80 -11.83 -8.79
CA PHE A 98 -28.32 -13.08 -8.22
C PHE A 98 -29.50 -13.98 -7.85
N VAL A 99 -29.34 -15.27 -8.09
CA VAL A 99 -30.27 -16.30 -7.63
C VAL A 99 -29.63 -17.13 -6.52
N ASN A 100 -30.47 -17.72 -5.68
CA ASN A 100 -30.00 -18.57 -4.59
C ASN A 100 -29.12 -19.71 -5.09
N GLY A 101 -27.97 -19.91 -4.48
CA GLY A 101 -26.96 -20.93 -4.85
C GLY A 101 -26.01 -20.51 -5.99
N GLU A 102 -26.19 -19.32 -6.55
CA GLU A 102 -25.36 -18.84 -7.63
C GLU A 102 -23.96 -18.41 -7.13
N ASN A 103 -22.94 -18.79 -7.89
CA ASN A 103 -21.56 -18.39 -7.66
C ASN A 103 -21.05 -17.60 -8.85
N ARG A 104 -20.63 -16.35 -8.62
CA ARG A 104 -20.02 -15.48 -9.65
C ARG A 104 -18.68 -14.97 -9.19
N ASN A 105 -17.79 -14.79 -10.18
CA ASN A 105 -16.46 -14.24 -9.98
C ASN A 105 -16.27 -12.98 -10.80
N PHE A 106 -15.84 -11.90 -10.15
CA PHE A 106 -15.59 -10.60 -10.78
C PHE A 106 -14.10 -10.31 -10.74
N PRO A 107 -13.44 -10.19 -11.92
CA PRO A 107 -12.02 -9.85 -11.96
C PRO A 107 -11.81 -8.43 -11.41
N VAL A 108 -10.80 -8.31 -10.56
CA VAL A 108 -10.38 -7.03 -9.95
C VAL A 108 -9.07 -6.60 -10.61
N ASN A 109 -9.06 -5.40 -11.15
CA ASN A 109 -7.86 -4.77 -11.71
C ASN A 109 -7.88 -3.28 -11.37
N ILE A 110 -7.15 -2.88 -10.34
CA ILE A 110 -7.18 -1.53 -9.78
C ILE A 110 -5.79 -0.91 -9.89
N ASN A 111 -5.69 0.20 -10.59
CA ASN A 111 -4.45 0.97 -10.67
C ASN A 111 -4.20 1.70 -9.34
N ILE A 112 -3.00 1.52 -8.77
CA ILE A 112 -2.53 2.28 -7.61
C ILE A 112 -1.82 3.53 -8.14
N PRO A 113 -2.29 4.76 -7.80
CA PRO A 113 -1.72 5.98 -8.36
C PRO A 113 -0.25 6.14 -8.01
N ALA A 114 0.57 6.54 -9.00
CA ALA A 114 2.02 6.72 -8.80
C ALA A 114 2.39 7.89 -7.88
N GLY A 115 1.50 8.91 -7.79
CA GLY A 115 1.74 10.13 -7.01
C GLY A 115 1.40 10.02 -5.52
N GLU A 116 0.91 8.86 -5.07
CA GLU A 116 0.48 8.66 -3.69
C GLU A 116 1.62 8.18 -2.79
N LYS A 117 1.33 8.04 -1.49
CA LYS A 117 2.32 7.58 -0.50
C LYS A 117 2.36 6.06 -0.41
N SER A 118 3.55 5.50 -0.36
CA SER A 118 3.75 4.07 -0.06
C SER A 118 3.37 3.75 1.39
N THR A 119 3.08 2.48 1.67
CA THR A 119 2.87 1.96 3.03
C THR A 119 4.10 2.27 3.88
N PHE A 120 3.86 2.80 5.07
CA PHE A 120 4.90 3.17 6.01
C PHE A 120 4.44 2.93 7.44
N ALA A 121 5.34 2.43 8.29
CA ALA A 121 5.09 2.28 9.72
C ALA A 121 6.30 2.81 10.50
N GLY A 122 6.11 3.90 11.24
CA GLY A 122 7.08 4.53 12.12
C GLY A 122 6.49 4.79 13.50
N ALA A 123 7.27 5.36 14.42
CA ALA A 123 6.86 5.62 15.80
C ALA A 123 5.71 6.64 15.91
N ASP A 124 5.77 7.70 15.10
CA ASP A 124 4.84 8.84 15.18
C ASP A 124 3.98 9.02 13.93
N ARG A 125 4.17 8.15 12.93
CA ARG A 125 3.45 8.23 11.67
C ARG A 125 3.29 6.85 11.05
N ARG A 126 2.09 6.57 10.52
CA ARG A 126 1.75 5.35 9.78
C ARG A 126 0.97 5.73 8.51
N VAL A 127 1.28 5.09 7.39
CA VAL A 127 0.50 5.13 6.16
C VAL A 127 0.05 3.72 5.87
N SER A 128 -1.27 3.50 5.79
CA SER A 128 -1.88 2.19 5.52
C SER A 128 -2.82 2.26 4.33
N TRP A 129 -2.82 1.22 3.53
CA TRP A 129 -3.72 1.02 2.41
C TRP A 129 -4.68 -0.12 2.73
N THR A 130 -5.95 0.14 2.53
CA THR A 130 -7.02 -0.83 2.78
C THR A 130 -7.93 -0.95 1.57
N ILE A 131 -8.50 -2.13 1.38
CA ILE A 131 -9.44 -2.40 0.30
C ILE A 131 -10.52 -3.38 0.76
N LYS A 132 -11.74 -3.19 0.29
CA LYS A 132 -12.87 -4.10 0.49
C LYS A 132 -13.72 -4.19 -0.77
N GLY A 133 -14.40 -5.31 -0.97
CA GLY A 133 -15.43 -5.50 -1.98
C GLY A 133 -16.79 -5.12 -1.43
N VAL A 134 -17.63 -4.54 -2.26
CA VAL A 134 -18.97 -4.05 -1.89
C VAL A 134 -19.99 -4.45 -2.96
N LEU A 135 -21.07 -5.08 -2.51
CA LEU A 135 -22.29 -5.30 -3.30
C LEU A 135 -23.32 -4.28 -2.83
N ALA A 136 -23.55 -3.26 -3.63
CA ALA A 136 -24.54 -2.23 -3.34
C ALA A 136 -25.94 -2.73 -3.71
N VAL A 137 -26.89 -2.57 -2.79
CA VAL A 137 -28.28 -3.05 -2.96
C VAL A 137 -29.23 -1.93 -2.60
N ASP A 138 -30.24 -1.70 -3.45
CA ASP A 138 -31.23 -0.68 -3.17
C ASP A 138 -32.17 -1.07 -2.01
N GLY A 139 -32.41 -0.14 -1.10
CA GLY A 139 -33.31 -0.30 0.03
C GLY A 139 -32.89 -1.29 1.11
N ARG A 140 -31.62 -1.78 1.07
CA ARG A 140 -30.98 -2.68 2.05
C ARG A 140 -29.55 -2.21 2.33
N PRO A 141 -28.96 -2.55 3.50
CA PRO A 141 -27.54 -2.34 3.71
C PRO A 141 -26.70 -3.09 2.67
N ASP A 142 -25.60 -2.48 2.25
CA ASP A 142 -24.62 -3.11 1.34
C ASP A 142 -24.02 -4.38 1.96
N ARG A 143 -23.78 -5.41 1.15
CA ARG A 143 -22.99 -6.56 1.56
C ARG A 143 -21.51 -6.29 1.26
N THR A 144 -20.66 -6.39 2.26
CA THR A 144 -19.23 -6.11 2.13
C THR A 144 -18.37 -7.32 2.48
N THR A 145 -17.17 -7.37 1.92
CA THR A 145 -16.12 -8.26 2.41
C THR A 145 -15.52 -7.71 3.71
N GLU A 146 -14.70 -8.51 4.36
CA GLU A 146 -13.73 -7.99 5.32
C GLU A 146 -12.79 -7.01 4.62
N THR A 147 -12.30 -6.01 5.38
CA THR A 147 -11.30 -5.07 4.89
C THR A 147 -9.94 -5.73 4.89
N CYS A 148 -9.29 -5.75 3.73
CA CYS A 148 -7.94 -6.27 3.56
C CYS A 148 -6.92 -5.12 3.61
N GLU A 149 -5.83 -5.29 4.33
CA GLU A 149 -4.65 -4.41 4.19
C GLU A 149 -3.80 -4.90 3.00
N ILE A 150 -3.29 -3.95 2.22
CA ILE A 150 -2.34 -4.19 1.14
C ILE A 150 -1.05 -3.40 1.41
N GLN A 151 0.07 -3.94 0.97
CA GLN A 151 1.36 -3.27 1.05
C GLN A 151 1.64 -2.56 -0.27
N VAL A 152 1.65 -1.23 -0.24
CA VAL A 152 2.02 -0.40 -1.39
C VAL A 152 3.47 0.03 -1.21
N ILE A 153 4.33 -0.32 -2.16
CA ILE A 153 5.75 0.01 -2.14
C ILE A 153 6.06 1.12 -3.15
N SER A 154 7.12 1.87 -2.90
CA SER A 154 7.65 2.79 -3.91
C SER A 154 8.15 1.99 -5.11
N PRO A 155 7.94 2.45 -6.36
CA PRO A 155 8.50 1.77 -7.51
C PRO A 155 10.01 1.70 -7.33
N THR A 156 10.55 0.49 -7.33
CA THR A 156 11.99 0.31 -7.45
C THR A 156 12.35 0.84 -8.83
N VAL A 157 13.15 1.89 -8.90
CA VAL A 157 13.77 2.28 -10.16
C VAL A 157 14.62 1.08 -10.55
N GLN A 158 14.07 0.20 -11.36
CA GLN A 158 14.88 -0.75 -12.10
C GLN A 158 15.71 0.12 -13.04
N THR A 159 16.89 0.51 -12.58
CA THR A 159 17.94 0.90 -13.48
C THR A 159 18.02 -0.28 -14.45
N GLN A 160 17.51 -0.08 -15.68
CA GLN A 160 17.76 -1.04 -16.75
C GLN A 160 19.27 -1.21 -16.76
N THR A 161 19.73 -2.30 -16.22
CA THR A 161 21.10 -2.78 -16.46
C THR A 161 21.12 -3.17 -17.95
N THR A 162 21.20 -2.14 -18.81
CA THR A 162 21.97 -2.32 -20.05
C THR A 162 23.27 -2.96 -19.56
N ASN A 163 23.60 -4.11 -20.12
CA ASN A 163 24.83 -4.84 -19.92
C ASN A 163 26.05 -3.90 -19.91
N VAL A 164 26.23 -3.19 -18.82
CA VAL A 164 27.46 -2.53 -18.46
C VAL A 164 28.27 -3.66 -17.80
N GLN A 165 29.28 -4.13 -18.53
CA GLN A 165 30.34 -4.95 -17.99
C GLN A 165 30.62 -4.46 -16.57
N LYS A 166 30.59 -5.39 -15.64
CA LYS A 166 30.87 -5.17 -14.22
C LYS A 166 32.25 -4.51 -14.11
N GLU A 167 32.27 -3.17 -14.20
CA GLU A 167 33.47 -2.43 -13.80
C GLU A 167 33.63 -2.68 -12.32
N VAL A 168 34.61 -3.51 -12.02
CA VAL A 168 35.10 -3.68 -10.67
C VAL A 168 35.68 -2.34 -10.28
N ILE A 169 34.90 -1.50 -9.57
CA ILE A 169 35.42 -0.28 -8.94
C ILE A 169 36.44 -0.77 -7.92
N ARG A 170 37.70 -0.84 -8.35
CA ARG A 170 38.84 -1.08 -7.45
C ARG A 170 38.99 0.25 -6.71
N THR A 171 38.66 0.28 -5.45
CA THR A 171 38.98 1.40 -4.58
C THR A 171 40.51 1.42 -4.45
N VAL A 172 41.15 2.27 -5.22
CA VAL A 172 42.60 2.45 -5.18
C VAL A 172 42.93 3.33 -3.99
N VAL A 173 43.51 2.74 -2.95
CA VAL A 173 43.98 3.49 -1.78
C VAL A 173 45.28 4.15 -2.13
N MET A 174 45.37 5.48 -2.13
CA MET A 174 46.53 6.28 -2.37
C MET A 174 47.24 6.57 -1.04
N ILE A 175 48.56 6.32 -0.99
CA ILE A 175 49.40 6.59 0.19
C ILE A 175 50.58 7.50 -0.20
N PRO A 176 51.06 8.34 0.72
CA PRO A 176 52.26 9.15 0.44
C PRO A 176 53.54 8.30 0.46
N CYS A 177 54.42 8.56 -0.50
CA CYS A 177 55.73 7.96 -0.54
C CYS A 177 56.62 8.51 0.59
N LYS A 178 57.32 7.66 1.33
CA LYS A 178 58.22 8.07 2.45
C LYS A 178 59.39 8.97 2.02
N TYR A 179 59.76 8.96 0.74
CA TYR A 179 60.95 9.68 0.25
C TYR A 179 60.59 11.01 -0.44
N CYS A 180 59.61 11.01 -1.33
CA CYS A 180 59.29 12.19 -2.10
C CYS A 180 57.89 12.77 -1.76
N GLN A 181 57.13 12.14 -0.86
CA GLN A 181 55.80 12.53 -0.45
C GLN A 181 54.71 12.52 -1.58
N GLY A 182 55.09 12.16 -2.81
CA GLY A 182 54.16 11.95 -3.91
C GLY A 182 53.17 10.81 -3.61
N LEU A 183 51.90 10.98 -3.98
CA LEU A 183 50.91 9.93 -3.80
C LEU A 183 51.16 8.75 -4.73
N MET A 184 51.09 7.53 -4.18
CA MET A 184 51.23 6.28 -4.91
C MET A 184 50.16 5.27 -4.47
N GLU A 185 49.79 4.37 -5.37
CA GLU A 185 48.86 3.31 -5.01
C GLU A 185 49.45 2.38 -3.94
N GLN A 186 48.63 2.01 -2.96
CA GLN A 186 49.07 1.12 -1.87
C GLN A 186 49.61 -0.24 -2.37
N THR A 187 49.20 -0.67 -3.55
CA THR A 187 49.56 -1.95 -4.17
C THR A 187 50.95 -1.90 -4.87
N LEU A 188 51.50 -0.69 -5.15
CA LEU A 188 52.75 -0.56 -5.83
C LEU A 188 53.95 -0.80 -4.91
N THR A 189 54.94 -1.57 -5.41
CA THR A 189 56.18 -1.87 -4.71
C THR A 189 57.28 -0.82 -4.94
N LYS A 190 57.09 0.08 -5.93
CA LYS A 190 58.00 1.19 -6.25
C LYS A 190 57.21 2.47 -6.46
N CYS A 191 57.71 3.59 -5.99
CA CYS A 191 57.09 4.90 -6.23
C CYS A 191 57.24 5.30 -7.71
N PRO A 192 56.15 5.62 -8.42
CA PRO A 192 56.21 6.03 -9.82
C PRO A 192 56.90 7.39 -10.00
N ASN A 193 56.95 8.22 -8.95
CA ASN A 193 57.51 9.58 -9.02
C ASN A 193 59.02 9.62 -8.76
N CYS A 194 59.57 8.87 -7.78
CA CYS A 194 61.01 8.90 -7.43
C CYS A 194 61.73 7.55 -7.57
N GLY A 195 61.05 6.47 -7.96
CA GLY A 195 61.62 5.14 -8.15
C GLY A 195 61.99 4.40 -6.86
N ALA A 196 61.80 5.01 -5.68
CA ALA A 196 62.17 4.37 -4.41
C ALA A 196 61.34 3.12 -4.14
N LYS A 197 61.99 2.04 -3.68
CA LYS A 197 61.31 0.82 -3.26
C LYS A 197 60.58 1.06 -1.95
N ARG A 198 59.32 0.57 -1.87
CA ARG A 198 58.55 0.53 -0.64
C ARG A 198 59.09 -0.59 0.26
N THR A 199 59.57 -0.23 1.41
CA THR A 199 59.81 -1.19 2.51
C THR A 199 58.48 -1.37 3.25
N ILE A 200 57.94 -2.59 3.26
CA ILE A 200 56.72 -2.97 3.97
C ILE A 200 57.03 -3.05 5.44
#